data_96a2a7cfefbe58e08162cb8bac25ff32
#
_entry.id   96a2a7cfefbe58e08162cb8bac25ff32
#
_cell.length_a   1.000
_cell.length_b   1.000
_cell.length_c   1.000
_cell.angle_alpha   90.00
_cell.angle_beta   90.00
_cell.angle_gamma   90.00
#
_symmetry.space_group_name_H-M   'P 1'
#
loop_
_entity.id
_entity.type
_entity.pdbx_description
1 polymer ?
#
loop_
_entity_poly.entity_id
_entity_poly.type
_entity_poly.pdbx_seq_one_letter_code
_entity_poly.pdbx_strand_id
1 'polypeptide(L)'
;MIEFLFLDLDDTILDFHKAERIAISKTIREFGVEPTEEILNLYHEINKWHWEQLELGKLTRAEVLVNRFGVLFGKLGKTVDAAACAKVYEKNLSIGHYFLPGAEEAVKSLHKTYRLFLASNGTASVQKGRMTSANLYRFFEKAFVSQEIGHNKPSKAYFDACFAQIPGFDPAKAMIVGDSLTSDIRGGINAGIKTVWVNPGHKPCGDIKPDYEIEALSRLEGLLEELYG
;
A
#
# COMPACT_ATOMS: atom_id res chain seq x y z
N MET A 1 -15.92 -19.20 -8.91
CA MET A 1 -14.89 -19.41 -7.86
C MET A 1 -13.73 -18.46 -8.13
N ILE A 2 -13.21 -17.78 -7.11
CA ILE A 2 -12.04 -16.90 -7.23
C ILE A 2 -10.77 -17.73 -7.45
N GLU A 3 -9.87 -17.22 -8.25
CA GLU A 3 -8.57 -17.82 -8.59
C GLU A 3 -7.41 -16.84 -8.35
N PHE A 4 -7.62 -15.55 -8.68
CA PHE A 4 -6.59 -14.50 -8.66
C PHE A 4 -6.88 -13.51 -7.53
N LEU A 5 -5.97 -13.43 -6.55
CA LEU A 5 -6.06 -12.45 -5.46
C LEU A 5 -4.97 -11.38 -5.61
N PHE A 6 -5.40 -10.13 -5.76
CA PHE A 6 -4.52 -8.97 -5.70
C PHE A 6 -4.57 -8.42 -4.28
N LEU A 7 -3.45 -8.45 -3.57
CA LEU A 7 -3.36 -7.94 -2.20
C LEU A 7 -2.56 -6.64 -2.22
N ASP A 8 -3.07 -5.61 -1.57
CA ASP A 8 -2.26 -4.45 -1.23
C ASP A 8 -1.24 -4.80 -0.15
N LEU A 9 -0.21 -3.98 0.02
CA LEU A 9 0.85 -4.21 1.00
C LEU A 9 0.67 -3.39 2.26
N ASP A 10 0.53 -2.08 2.09
CA ASP A 10 0.56 -1.09 3.15
C ASP A 10 -0.78 -1.03 3.88
N ASP A 11 -0.75 -1.20 5.21
CA ASP A 11 -1.95 -1.28 6.06
C ASP A 11 -2.96 -2.38 5.68
N THR A 12 -2.52 -3.32 4.82
CA THR A 12 -3.25 -4.55 4.48
C THR A 12 -2.50 -5.80 4.93
N ILE A 13 -1.22 -5.92 4.59
CA ILE A 13 -0.32 -7.01 5.02
C ILE A 13 0.68 -6.49 6.06
N LEU A 14 1.33 -5.37 5.77
CA LEU A 14 2.34 -4.76 6.61
C LEU A 14 1.83 -3.43 7.20
N ASP A 15 2.05 -3.26 8.50
CA ASP A 15 1.77 -2.03 9.25
C ASP A 15 2.66 -0.88 8.73
N PHE A 16 2.10 -0.11 7.79
CA PHE A 16 2.79 1.05 7.23
C PHE A 16 2.94 2.16 8.25
N HIS A 17 1.94 2.41 9.07
CA HIS A 17 2.00 3.45 10.10
C HIS A 17 3.19 3.25 11.03
N LYS A 18 3.42 2.02 11.49
CA LYS A 18 4.58 1.68 12.32
C LYS A 18 5.90 1.84 11.56
N ALA A 19 5.96 1.36 10.32
CA ALA A 19 7.16 1.47 9.49
C ALA A 19 7.49 2.94 9.19
N GLU A 20 6.49 3.76 8.83
CA GLU A 20 6.59 5.19 8.60
C GLU A 20 7.16 5.91 9.83
N ARG A 21 6.56 5.70 11.01
CA ARG A 21 6.98 6.35 12.26
C ARG A 21 8.44 6.04 12.60
N ILE A 22 8.86 4.79 12.45
CA ILE A 22 10.25 4.39 12.70
C ILE A 22 11.19 5.01 11.66
N ALA A 23 10.81 4.98 10.39
CA ALA A 23 11.62 5.53 9.31
C ALA A 23 11.79 7.04 9.43
N ILE A 24 10.70 7.77 9.67
CA ILE A 24 10.77 9.23 9.81
C ILE A 24 11.53 9.63 11.09
N SER A 25 11.35 8.91 12.21
CA SER A 25 12.09 9.18 13.43
C SER A 25 13.60 9.09 13.23
N LYS A 26 14.07 8.04 12.54
CA LYS A 26 15.49 7.89 12.20
C LYS A 26 15.96 8.99 11.26
N THR A 27 15.15 9.28 10.24
CA THR A 27 15.52 10.26 9.22
C THR A 27 15.67 11.65 9.79
N ILE A 28 14.68 12.18 10.52
CA ILE A 28 14.76 13.56 11.01
C ILE A 28 15.88 13.77 12.04
N ARG A 29 16.27 12.73 12.81
CA ARG A 29 17.45 12.79 13.68
C ARG A 29 18.73 13.03 12.89
N GLU A 30 18.91 12.40 11.73
CA GLU A 30 20.07 12.63 10.86
C GLU A 30 20.12 14.08 10.36
N PHE A 31 18.97 14.78 10.32
CA PHE A 31 18.85 16.19 9.94
C PHE A 31 18.73 17.14 11.16
N GLY A 32 19.12 16.69 12.35
CA GLY A 32 19.20 17.51 13.56
C GLY A 32 17.85 17.91 14.14
N VAL A 33 16.84 17.05 14.01
CA VAL A 33 15.51 17.21 14.61
C VAL A 33 15.23 16.05 15.55
N GLU A 34 14.88 16.35 16.82
CA GLU A 34 14.40 15.32 17.75
C GLU A 34 12.97 14.93 17.39
N PRO A 35 12.67 13.64 17.17
CA PRO A 35 11.34 13.18 16.80
C PRO A 35 10.42 13.17 18.02
N THR A 36 9.60 14.20 18.14
CA THR A 36 8.49 14.23 19.10
C THR A 36 7.22 13.64 18.48
N GLU A 37 6.28 13.19 19.30
CA GLU A 37 4.98 12.71 18.84
C GLU A 37 4.26 13.73 17.92
N GLU A 38 4.36 15.02 18.26
CA GLU A 38 3.79 16.09 17.47
C GLU A 38 4.40 16.15 16.06
N ILE A 39 5.72 16.06 15.94
CA ILE A 39 6.42 16.10 14.64
C ILE A 39 6.11 14.84 13.81
N LEU A 40 6.03 13.68 14.44
CA LEU A 40 5.69 12.43 13.77
C LEU A 40 4.27 12.45 13.23
N ASN A 41 3.32 12.94 14.01
CA ASN A 41 1.93 13.11 13.57
C ASN A 41 1.82 14.17 12.45
N LEU A 42 2.54 15.29 12.59
CA LEU A 42 2.61 16.31 11.54
C LEU A 42 3.14 15.73 10.21
N TYR A 43 4.19 14.92 10.26
CA TYR A 43 4.70 14.26 9.06
C TYR A 43 3.69 13.30 8.46
N HIS A 44 3.01 12.50 9.28
CA HIS A 44 1.98 11.57 8.82
C HIS A 44 0.89 12.30 8.01
N GLU A 45 0.35 13.41 8.53
CA GLU A 45 -0.66 14.21 7.84
C GLU A 45 -0.13 14.81 6.53
N ILE A 46 1.12 15.33 6.54
CA ILE A 46 1.76 15.85 5.34
C ILE A 46 1.94 14.73 4.29
N ASN A 47 2.42 13.56 4.71
CA ASN A 47 2.64 12.42 3.83
C ASN A 47 1.33 11.94 3.21
N LYS A 48 0.31 11.72 4.02
CA LYS A 48 -1.02 11.30 3.60
C LYS A 48 -1.59 12.27 2.55
N TRP A 49 -1.57 13.56 2.82
CA TRP A 49 -2.05 14.58 1.88
C TRP A 49 -1.33 14.51 0.53
N HIS A 50 0.00 14.34 0.53
CA HIS A 50 0.76 14.26 -0.72
C HIS A 50 0.39 13.02 -1.56
N TRP A 51 0.20 11.87 -0.93
CA TRP A 51 -0.24 10.67 -1.61
C TRP A 51 -1.66 10.78 -2.17
N GLU A 52 -2.58 11.40 -1.42
CA GLU A 52 -3.92 11.72 -1.90
C GLU A 52 -3.88 12.64 -3.15
N GLN A 53 -2.97 13.63 -3.18
CA GLN A 53 -2.82 14.49 -4.37
C GLN A 53 -2.28 13.72 -5.57
N LEU A 54 -1.43 12.71 -5.38
CA LEU A 54 -0.99 11.81 -6.45
C LEU A 54 -2.17 10.99 -7.02
N GLU A 55 -3.00 10.43 -6.15
CA GLU A 55 -4.20 9.66 -6.57
C GLU A 55 -5.19 10.53 -7.36
N LEU A 56 -5.29 11.80 -6.99
CA LEU A 56 -6.10 12.80 -7.72
C LEU A 56 -5.43 13.31 -9.01
N GLY A 57 -4.19 12.88 -9.31
CA GLY A 57 -3.44 13.36 -10.47
C GLY A 57 -2.96 14.81 -10.38
N LYS A 58 -2.97 15.41 -9.19
CA LYS A 58 -2.58 16.81 -8.96
C LYS A 58 -1.09 16.97 -8.68
N LEU A 59 -0.42 15.93 -8.23
CA LEU A 59 1.01 15.87 -8.01
C LEU A 59 1.59 14.68 -8.75
N THR A 60 2.82 14.83 -9.23
CA THR A 60 3.63 13.73 -9.74
C THR A 60 4.25 12.96 -8.57
N ARG A 61 4.63 11.70 -8.78
CA ARG A 61 5.35 10.92 -7.78
C ARG A 61 6.64 11.60 -7.31
N ALA A 62 7.40 12.22 -8.22
CA ALA A 62 8.63 12.92 -7.87
C ALA A 62 8.37 14.07 -6.88
N GLU A 63 7.30 14.84 -7.11
CA GLU A 63 6.88 15.90 -6.19
C GLU A 63 6.45 15.35 -4.84
N VAL A 64 5.67 14.27 -4.79
CA VAL A 64 5.26 13.62 -3.55
C VAL A 64 6.47 13.18 -2.73
N LEU A 65 7.43 12.52 -3.36
CA LEU A 65 8.58 11.95 -2.65
C LEU A 65 9.49 13.01 -2.02
N VAL A 66 9.58 14.19 -2.60
CA VAL A 66 10.50 15.25 -2.14
C VAL A 66 9.78 16.34 -1.38
N ASN A 67 8.65 16.87 -1.90
CA ASN A 67 8.02 18.08 -1.36
C ASN A 67 7.52 17.92 0.08
N ARG A 68 7.09 16.71 0.46
CA ARG A 68 6.65 16.42 1.84
C ARG A 68 7.71 16.76 2.89
N PHE A 69 9.00 16.58 2.57
CA PHE A 69 10.09 16.97 3.47
C PHE A 69 10.32 18.49 3.48
N GLY A 70 10.23 19.14 2.32
CA GLY A 70 10.28 20.59 2.26
C GLY A 70 9.18 21.25 3.11
N VAL A 71 7.97 20.71 3.04
CA VAL A 71 6.83 21.16 3.84
C VAL A 71 7.06 20.91 5.33
N LEU A 72 7.50 19.71 5.70
CA LEU A 72 7.77 19.37 7.10
C LEU A 72 8.82 20.32 7.71
N PHE A 73 10.00 20.41 7.09
CA PHE A 73 11.09 21.22 7.63
C PHE A 73 10.79 22.72 7.58
N GLY A 74 10.06 23.18 6.56
CA GLY A 74 9.55 24.56 6.52
C GLY A 74 8.65 24.90 7.72
N LYS A 75 7.73 23.97 8.10
CA LYS A 75 6.90 24.13 9.31
C LYS A 75 7.70 24.11 10.61
N LEU A 76 8.86 23.45 10.61
CA LEU A 76 9.78 23.43 11.75
C LEU A 76 10.76 24.62 11.77
N GLY A 77 10.63 25.55 10.83
CA GLY A 77 11.54 26.70 10.70
C GLY A 77 12.98 26.32 10.32
N LYS A 78 13.17 25.17 9.66
CA LYS A 78 14.47 24.65 9.24
C LYS A 78 14.57 24.56 7.72
N THR A 79 15.78 24.77 7.21
CA THR A 79 16.11 24.55 5.79
C THR A 79 16.95 23.29 5.67
N VAL A 80 16.53 22.36 4.82
CA VAL A 80 17.25 21.11 4.54
C VAL A 80 17.22 20.82 3.05
N ASP A 81 18.15 19.98 2.60
CA ASP A 81 18.04 19.34 1.29
C ASP A 81 16.93 18.26 1.35
N ALA A 82 15.74 18.62 0.87
CA ALA A 82 14.58 17.73 0.89
C ALA A 82 14.80 16.45 0.06
N ALA A 83 15.59 16.51 -1.02
CA ALA A 83 15.91 15.35 -1.83
C ALA A 83 16.87 14.38 -1.10
N ALA A 84 17.85 14.91 -0.37
CA ALA A 84 18.71 14.09 0.48
C ALA A 84 17.89 13.45 1.61
N CYS A 85 17.01 14.21 2.24
CA CYS A 85 16.10 13.70 3.28
C CYS A 85 15.19 12.57 2.75
N ALA A 86 14.64 12.74 1.56
CA ALA A 86 13.83 11.71 0.90
C ALA A 86 14.60 10.39 0.71
N LYS A 87 15.84 10.45 0.24
CA LYS A 87 16.69 9.25 0.06
C LYS A 87 16.96 8.52 1.38
N VAL A 88 17.26 9.26 2.45
CA VAL A 88 17.48 8.69 3.79
C VAL A 88 16.19 8.02 4.29
N TYR A 89 15.07 8.71 4.12
CA TYR A 89 13.77 8.16 4.51
C TYR A 89 13.41 6.87 3.76
N GLU A 90 13.55 6.84 2.44
CA GLU A 90 13.28 5.65 1.63
C GLU A 90 14.18 4.48 2.06
N LYS A 91 15.46 4.72 2.33
CA LYS A 91 16.37 3.70 2.88
C LYS A 91 15.88 3.17 4.22
N ASN A 92 15.49 4.06 5.14
CA ASN A 92 14.98 3.65 6.46
C ASN A 92 13.63 2.91 6.35
N LEU A 93 12.75 3.33 5.44
CA LEU A 93 11.45 2.70 5.24
C LEU A 93 11.58 1.31 4.59
N SER A 94 12.52 1.12 3.68
CA SER A 94 12.70 -0.13 2.91
C SER A 94 13.02 -1.35 3.77
N ILE A 95 13.46 -1.18 5.01
CA ILE A 95 13.73 -2.27 5.96
C ILE A 95 12.56 -2.54 6.92
N GLY A 96 11.52 -1.71 6.90
CA GLY A 96 10.35 -1.85 7.78
C GLY A 96 9.39 -2.93 7.28
N HIS A 97 9.31 -4.05 8.01
CA HIS A 97 8.49 -5.21 7.64
C HIS A 97 7.66 -5.73 8.82
N TYR A 98 6.89 -4.86 9.43
CA TYR A 98 6.02 -5.19 10.56
C TYR A 98 4.70 -5.73 10.02
N PHE A 99 4.39 -7.01 10.26
CA PHE A 99 3.11 -7.58 9.87
C PHE A 99 1.97 -7.04 10.72
N LEU A 100 0.82 -6.82 10.10
CA LEU A 100 -0.44 -6.67 10.80
C LEU A 100 -0.84 -8.00 11.48
N PRO A 101 -1.64 -7.96 12.55
CA PRO A 101 -2.01 -9.17 13.28
C PRO A 101 -2.66 -10.24 12.38
N GLY A 102 -2.06 -11.43 12.35
CA GLY A 102 -2.53 -12.58 11.57
C GLY A 102 -2.33 -12.48 10.04
N ALA A 103 -1.73 -11.39 9.54
CA ALA A 103 -1.57 -11.21 8.09
C ALA A 103 -0.53 -12.15 7.48
N GLU A 104 0.55 -12.47 8.20
CA GLU A 104 1.57 -13.42 7.74
C GLU A 104 0.99 -14.81 7.54
N GLU A 105 0.22 -15.30 8.51
CA GLU A 105 -0.45 -16.59 8.47
C GLU A 105 -1.52 -16.63 7.36
N ALA A 106 -2.28 -15.55 7.19
CA ALA A 106 -3.26 -15.43 6.13
C ALA A 106 -2.62 -15.54 4.74
N VAL A 107 -1.52 -14.81 4.46
CA VAL A 107 -0.80 -14.91 3.19
C VAL A 107 -0.27 -16.34 2.96
N LYS A 108 0.29 -16.98 4.00
CA LYS A 108 0.78 -18.37 3.92
C LYS A 108 -0.33 -19.38 3.61
N SER A 109 -1.54 -19.16 4.14
CA SER A 109 -2.68 -20.04 3.88
C SER A 109 -3.25 -19.80 2.49
N LEU A 110 -3.55 -18.56 2.14
CA LEU A 110 -4.11 -18.17 0.85
C LEU A 110 -3.25 -18.63 -0.34
N HIS A 111 -1.92 -18.55 -0.21
CA HIS A 111 -0.98 -19.00 -1.24
C HIS A 111 -1.12 -20.48 -1.63
N LYS A 112 -1.68 -21.33 -0.77
CA LYS A 112 -1.87 -22.75 -1.06
C LYS A 112 -3.02 -23.02 -2.04
N THR A 113 -3.97 -22.09 -2.13
CA THR A 113 -5.24 -22.25 -2.85
C THR A 113 -5.38 -21.25 -3.99
N TYR A 114 -4.86 -20.04 -3.81
CA TYR A 114 -5.06 -18.91 -4.73
C TYR A 114 -3.73 -18.46 -5.34
N ARG A 115 -3.80 -17.91 -6.54
CA ARG A 115 -2.69 -17.22 -7.19
C ARG A 115 -2.60 -15.81 -6.63
N LEU A 116 -1.53 -15.52 -5.89
CA LEU A 116 -1.37 -14.23 -5.21
C LEU A 116 -0.54 -13.25 -6.04
N PHE A 117 -1.02 -12.04 -6.13
CA PHE A 117 -0.37 -10.89 -6.76
C PHE A 117 -0.35 -9.71 -5.79
N LEU A 118 0.81 -9.04 -5.68
CA LEU A 118 0.87 -7.79 -4.93
C LEU A 118 0.47 -6.64 -5.86
N ALA A 119 -0.32 -5.69 -5.36
CA ALA A 119 -0.75 -4.48 -6.07
C ALA A 119 -0.53 -3.23 -5.21
N SER A 120 0.57 -2.49 -5.41
CA SER A 120 0.95 -1.38 -4.55
C SER A 120 1.23 -0.08 -5.30
N ASN A 121 0.80 1.06 -4.73
CA ASN A 121 1.14 2.41 -5.18
C ASN A 121 2.48 2.93 -4.62
N GLY A 122 3.18 2.14 -3.82
CA GLY A 122 4.44 2.55 -3.21
C GLY A 122 5.61 2.78 -4.18
N THR A 123 6.76 3.14 -3.63
CA THR A 123 8.02 3.29 -4.39
C THR A 123 8.66 1.92 -4.61
N ALA A 124 9.10 1.62 -5.83
CA ALA A 124 9.60 0.29 -6.20
C ALA A 124 10.75 -0.20 -5.31
N SER A 125 11.75 0.65 -5.06
CA SER A 125 12.89 0.34 -4.18
C SER A 125 12.45 0.03 -2.74
N VAL A 126 11.50 0.79 -2.22
CA VAL A 126 10.96 0.64 -0.86
C VAL A 126 10.18 -0.65 -0.75
N GLN A 127 9.23 -0.89 -1.66
CA GLN A 127 8.41 -2.11 -1.62
C GLN A 127 9.24 -3.37 -1.83
N LYS A 128 10.23 -3.32 -2.74
CA LYS A 128 11.20 -4.41 -2.92
C LYS A 128 11.95 -4.72 -1.61
N GLY A 129 12.44 -3.70 -0.93
CA GLY A 129 13.14 -3.87 0.35
C GLY A 129 12.25 -4.47 1.43
N ARG A 130 11.02 -3.96 1.58
CA ARG A 130 10.05 -4.44 2.58
C ARG A 130 9.60 -5.87 2.30
N MET A 131 9.26 -6.20 1.05
CA MET A 131 8.90 -7.56 0.67
C MET A 131 10.06 -8.56 0.87
N THR A 132 11.29 -8.14 0.57
CA THR A 132 12.50 -8.97 0.81
C THR A 132 12.71 -9.19 2.30
N SER A 133 12.65 -8.13 3.10
CA SER A 133 12.84 -8.21 4.56
C SER A 133 11.74 -9.04 5.25
N ALA A 134 10.51 -8.98 4.74
CA ALA A 134 9.37 -9.78 5.20
C ALA A 134 9.36 -11.21 4.64
N ASN A 135 10.28 -11.56 3.73
CA ASN A 135 10.30 -12.84 3.03
C ASN A 135 8.97 -13.18 2.32
N LEU A 136 8.31 -12.14 1.76
CA LEU A 136 6.99 -12.26 1.13
C LEU A 136 7.03 -12.73 -0.32
N TYR A 137 8.12 -12.47 -1.08
CA TYR A 137 8.19 -12.81 -2.51
C TYR A 137 7.84 -14.27 -2.83
N ARG A 138 8.16 -15.21 -1.93
CA ARG A 138 7.89 -16.63 -2.11
C ARG A 138 6.41 -17.00 -2.17
N PHE A 139 5.51 -16.11 -1.77
CA PHE A 139 4.08 -16.34 -1.75
C PHE A 139 3.34 -15.69 -2.93
N PHE A 140 4.00 -14.79 -3.64
CA PHE A 140 3.41 -14.03 -4.74
C PHE A 140 3.99 -14.45 -6.08
N GLU A 141 3.13 -14.71 -7.06
CA GLU A 141 3.60 -14.95 -8.44
C GLU A 141 4.25 -13.70 -9.03
N LYS A 142 3.71 -12.53 -8.71
CA LYS A 142 4.25 -11.24 -9.14
C LYS A 142 3.87 -10.11 -8.21
N ALA A 143 4.77 -9.13 -8.07
CA ALA A 143 4.50 -7.85 -7.43
C ALA A 143 4.33 -6.77 -8.51
N PHE A 144 3.18 -6.12 -8.52
CA PHE A 144 2.85 -5.02 -9.40
C PHE A 144 2.98 -3.71 -8.60
N VAL A 145 4.12 -3.06 -8.73
CA VAL A 145 4.37 -1.76 -8.12
C VAL A 145 4.12 -0.67 -9.16
N SER A 146 3.27 0.27 -8.85
CA SER A 146 2.78 1.29 -9.81
C SER A 146 3.89 2.10 -10.48
N GLN A 147 5.01 2.32 -9.79
CA GLN A 147 6.18 2.98 -10.36
C GLN A 147 6.81 2.19 -11.53
N GLU A 148 6.77 0.86 -11.48
CA GLU A 148 7.28 -0.02 -12.53
C GLU A 148 6.23 -0.22 -13.63
N ILE A 149 4.95 -0.21 -13.27
CA ILE A 149 3.81 -0.33 -14.20
C ILE A 149 3.61 0.95 -15.03
N GLY A 150 4.02 2.12 -14.50
CA GLY A 150 3.82 3.42 -15.15
C GLY A 150 2.45 4.05 -14.91
N HIS A 151 1.57 3.38 -14.19
CA HIS A 151 0.23 3.83 -13.81
C HIS A 151 -0.03 3.54 -12.34
N ASN A 152 -0.86 4.35 -11.69
CA ASN A 152 -1.24 4.16 -10.28
C ASN A 152 -2.66 3.59 -10.14
N LYS A 153 -2.92 2.81 -9.08
CA LYS A 153 -4.29 2.61 -8.60
C LYS A 153 -4.89 3.99 -8.25
N PRO A 154 -6.15 4.28 -8.54
CA PRO A 154 -7.24 3.41 -9.01
C PRO A 154 -7.40 3.38 -10.54
N SER A 155 -6.41 3.81 -11.34
CA SER A 155 -6.60 3.89 -12.79
C SER A 155 -6.83 2.51 -13.40
N LYS A 156 -7.79 2.42 -14.32
CA LYS A 156 -8.02 1.18 -15.08
C LYS A 156 -6.75 0.75 -15.85
N ALA A 157 -5.96 1.70 -16.35
CA ALA A 157 -4.72 1.42 -17.05
C ALA A 157 -3.69 0.66 -16.20
N TYR A 158 -3.64 0.92 -14.87
CA TYR A 158 -2.80 0.13 -13.96
C TYR A 158 -3.22 -1.35 -13.98
N PHE A 159 -4.49 -1.62 -13.80
CA PHE A 159 -5.01 -2.99 -13.74
C PHE A 159 -4.91 -3.70 -15.10
N ASP A 160 -5.23 -3.02 -16.20
CA ASP A 160 -5.08 -3.59 -17.53
C ASP A 160 -3.62 -4.00 -17.83
N ALA A 161 -2.65 -3.17 -17.42
CA ALA A 161 -1.23 -3.49 -17.54
C ALA A 161 -0.79 -4.64 -16.62
N CYS A 162 -1.39 -4.80 -15.44
CA CYS A 162 -1.16 -5.94 -14.57
C CYS A 162 -1.74 -7.22 -15.18
N PHE A 163 -2.99 -7.20 -15.58
CA PHE A 163 -3.73 -8.35 -16.13
C PHE A 163 -3.08 -8.91 -17.40
N ALA A 164 -2.60 -8.04 -18.28
CA ALA A 164 -1.89 -8.43 -19.49
C ALA A 164 -0.61 -9.25 -19.24
N GLN A 165 -0.09 -9.22 -18.01
CA GLN A 165 1.12 -9.95 -17.63
C GLN A 165 0.81 -11.29 -16.91
N ILE A 166 -0.46 -11.65 -16.75
CA ILE A 166 -0.88 -12.87 -16.03
C ILE A 166 -1.43 -13.89 -17.04
N PRO A 167 -0.73 -15.00 -17.30
CA PRO A 167 -1.23 -16.02 -18.20
C PRO A 167 -2.56 -16.62 -17.72
N GLY A 168 -3.55 -16.68 -18.61
CA GLY A 168 -4.87 -17.26 -18.33
C GLY A 168 -5.74 -16.40 -17.41
N PHE A 169 -5.46 -15.11 -17.28
CA PHE A 169 -6.23 -14.22 -16.42
C PHE A 169 -7.69 -14.11 -16.85
N ASP A 170 -8.58 -14.24 -15.87
CA ASP A 170 -10.02 -14.05 -16.03
C ASP A 170 -10.51 -13.05 -14.96
N PRO A 171 -10.97 -11.84 -15.34
CA PRO A 171 -11.43 -10.84 -14.38
C PRO A 171 -12.63 -11.31 -13.55
N ALA A 172 -13.46 -12.22 -14.08
CA ALA A 172 -14.58 -12.77 -13.34
C ALA A 172 -14.16 -13.67 -12.15
N LYS A 173 -12.89 -14.09 -12.13
CA LYS A 173 -12.29 -14.90 -11.08
C LYS A 173 -11.28 -14.11 -10.24
N ALA A 174 -11.23 -12.80 -10.40
CA ALA A 174 -10.26 -11.94 -9.73
C ALA A 174 -10.90 -11.11 -8.62
N MET A 175 -10.10 -10.86 -7.58
CA MET A 175 -10.49 -10.05 -6.44
C MET A 175 -9.31 -9.21 -5.97
N ILE A 176 -9.56 -7.94 -5.63
CA ILE A 176 -8.60 -7.09 -4.93
C ILE A 176 -8.99 -6.94 -3.46
N VAL A 177 -7.99 -6.99 -2.60
CA VAL A 177 -8.12 -6.82 -1.14
C VAL A 177 -7.18 -5.71 -0.71
N GLY A 178 -7.68 -4.68 -0.08
CA GLY A 178 -6.89 -3.54 0.39
C GLY A 178 -7.64 -2.65 1.37
N ASP A 179 -6.91 -1.75 2.02
CA ASP A 179 -7.44 -0.83 3.04
C ASP A 179 -7.95 0.49 2.46
N SER A 180 -7.50 0.86 1.25
CA SER A 180 -7.82 2.16 0.64
C SER A 180 -9.08 2.11 -0.22
N LEU A 181 -10.13 2.83 0.20
CA LEU A 181 -11.33 3.02 -0.62
C LEU A 181 -11.03 3.71 -1.96
N THR A 182 -10.17 4.72 -1.96
CA THR A 182 -9.88 5.54 -3.14
C THR A 182 -8.93 4.89 -4.12
N SER A 183 -8.08 4.01 -3.66
CA SER A 183 -7.03 3.33 -4.43
C SER A 183 -7.44 1.89 -4.79
N ASP A 184 -7.65 1.03 -3.78
CA ASP A 184 -7.89 -0.39 -3.99
C ASP A 184 -9.32 -0.68 -4.44
N ILE A 185 -10.29 -0.21 -3.65
CA ILE A 185 -11.70 -0.51 -3.90
C ILE A 185 -12.18 0.20 -5.16
N ARG A 186 -11.95 1.49 -5.29
CA ARG A 186 -12.25 2.23 -6.53
C ARG A 186 -11.53 1.61 -7.72
N GLY A 187 -10.28 1.18 -7.52
CA GLY A 187 -9.47 0.54 -8.56
C GLY A 187 -10.06 -0.79 -9.01
N GLY A 188 -10.47 -1.66 -8.10
CA GLY A 188 -11.14 -2.92 -8.41
C GLY A 188 -12.46 -2.71 -9.15
N ILE A 189 -13.28 -1.73 -8.71
CA ILE A 189 -14.52 -1.34 -9.39
C ILE A 189 -14.21 -0.88 -10.83
N ASN A 190 -13.23 -0.01 -11.02
CA ASN A 190 -12.83 0.49 -12.33
C ASN A 190 -12.30 -0.62 -13.27
N ALA A 191 -11.68 -1.64 -12.68
CA ALA A 191 -11.14 -2.80 -13.37
C ALA A 191 -12.16 -3.91 -13.62
N GLY A 192 -13.35 -3.84 -13.01
CA GLY A 192 -14.40 -4.84 -13.14
C GLY A 192 -14.10 -6.17 -12.41
N ILE A 193 -13.30 -6.13 -11.34
CA ILE A 193 -13.03 -7.29 -10.48
C ILE A 193 -13.69 -7.12 -9.10
N LYS A 194 -13.81 -8.21 -8.36
CA LYS A 194 -14.37 -8.18 -7.00
C LYS A 194 -13.49 -7.38 -6.04
N THR A 195 -14.11 -6.78 -5.03
CA THR A 195 -13.44 -5.90 -4.06
C THR A 195 -13.71 -6.32 -2.63
N VAL A 196 -12.65 -6.40 -1.81
CA VAL A 196 -12.73 -6.60 -0.37
C VAL A 196 -12.01 -5.45 0.33
N TRP A 197 -12.75 -4.71 1.13
CA TRP A 197 -12.21 -3.62 1.91
C TRP A 197 -11.76 -4.10 3.29
N VAL A 198 -10.47 -3.90 3.61
CA VAL A 198 -9.93 -4.12 4.94
C VAL A 198 -10.21 -2.87 5.77
N ASN A 199 -11.15 -2.95 6.70
CA ASN A 199 -11.66 -1.83 7.49
C ASN A 199 -11.75 -2.12 8.99
N PRO A 200 -10.62 -2.18 9.70
CA PRO A 200 -10.59 -2.48 11.14
C PRO A 200 -11.32 -1.44 12.01
N GLY A 201 -11.51 -0.23 11.46
CA GLY A 201 -12.17 0.87 12.18
C GLY A 201 -13.65 1.06 11.87
N HIS A 202 -14.27 0.18 11.06
CA HIS A 202 -15.66 0.29 10.61
C HIS A 202 -16.01 1.70 10.09
N LYS A 203 -15.08 2.30 9.35
CA LYS A 203 -15.26 3.62 8.74
C LYS A 203 -16.39 3.55 7.69
N PRO A 204 -17.17 4.62 7.49
CA PRO A 204 -18.17 4.63 6.45
C PRO A 204 -17.52 4.64 5.06
N CYS A 205 -18.03 3.80 4.15
CA CYS A 205 -17.51 3.69 2.78
C CYS A 205 -17.90 4.88 1.86
N GLY A 206 -18.82 5.74 2.29
CA GLY A 206 -19.30 6.85 1.46
C GLY A 206 -19.94 6.38 0.15
N ASP A 207 -19.51 6.99 -0.97
CA ASP A 207 -20.01 6.65 -2.32
C ASP A 207 -19.26 5.47 -2.96
N ILE A 208 -18.16 4.99 -2.36
CA ILE A 208 -17.39 3.86 -2.87
C ILE A 208 -17.85 2.59 -2.15
N LYS A 209 -18.64 1.77 -2.83
CA LYS A 209 -19.20 0.55 -2.24
C LYS A 209 -18.33 -0.66 -2.58
N PRO A 210 -17.63 -1.26 -1.58
CA PRO A 210 -16.95 -2.53 -1.78
C PRO A 210 -17.99 -3.66 -1.97
N ASP A 211 -17.59 -4.77 -2.65
CA ASP A 211 -18.42 -5.97 -2.66
C ASP A 211 -18.48 -6.61 -1.27
N TYR A 212 -17.37 -6.61 -0.55
CA TYR A 212 -17.23 -7.17 0.79
C TYR A 212 -16.35 -6.30 1.68
N GLU A 213 -16.52 -6.45 3.00
CA GLU A 213 -15.73 -5.78 4.04
C GLU A 213 -15.26 -6.79 5.08
N ILE A 214 -14.00 -6.65 5.52
CA ILE A 214 -13.41 -7.47 6.60
C ILE A 214 -12.62 -6.56 7.54
N GLU A 215 -12.50 -6.96 8.82
CA GLU A 215 -11.74 -6.20 9.82
C GLU A 215 -10.22 -6.36 9.67
N ALA A 216 -9.77 -7.49 9.12
CA ALA A 216 -8.35 -7.80 8.94
C ALA A 216 -8.17 -8.83 7.83
N LEU A 217 -6.99 -8.87 7.20
CA LEU A 217 -6.67 -9.86 6.16
C LEU A 217 -6.86 -11.31 6.64
N SER A 218 -6.66 -11.58 7.93
CA SER A 218 -6.89 -12.91 8.54
C SER A 218 -8.33 -13.40 8.46
N ARG A 219 -9.31 -12.52 8.13
CA ARG A 219 -10.71 -12.89 7.91
C ARG A 219 -11.02 -13.28 6.47
N LEU A 220 -10.09 -13.05 5.55
CA LEU A 220 -10.34 -13.27 4.12
C LEU A 220 -10.62 -14.74 3.78
N GLU A 221 -9.87 -15.68 4.35
CA GLU A 221 -10.05 -17.09 4.07
C GLU A 221 -11.47 -17.57 4.44
N GLY A 222 -11.94 -17.23 5.63
CA GLY A 222 -13.30 -17.55 6.05
C GLY A 222 -14.38 -16.90 5.16
N LEU A 223 -14.18 -15.67 4.71
CA LEU A 223 -15.08 -15.02 3.74
C LEU A 223 -15.10 -15.79 2.41
N LEU A 224 -13.96 -16.21 1.90
CA LEU A 224 -13.88 -16.95 0.63
C LEU A 224 -14.51 -18.34 0.73
N GLU A 225 -14.38 -19.01 1.88
CA GLU A 225 -15.04 -20.29 2.17
C GLU A 225 -16.57 -20.11 2.21
N GLU A 226 -17.07 -19.06 2.85
CA GLU A 226 -18.52 -18.78 2.91
C GLU A 226 -19.11 -18.50 1.52
N LEU A 227 -18.37 -17.82 0.65
CA LEU A 227 -18.86 -17.39 -0.66
C LEU A 227 -18.75 -18.48 -1.74
N TYR A 228 -17.75 -19.36 -1.64
CA TYR A 228 -17.34 -20.24 -2.75
C TYR A 228 -17.04 -21.68 -2.31
N GLY A 229 -17.13 -21.99 -1.02
CA GLY A 229 -16.87 -23.32 -0.42
C GLY A 229 -17.96 -24.38 -0.54
#